data_bef553755c3384ee6d4c95464e07b22a
#
_entry.id   bef553755c3384ee6d4c95464e07b22a
#
_cell.length_a   1.000
_cell.length_b   1.000
_cell.length_c   1.000
_cell.angle_alpha   90.00
_cell.angle_beta   90.00
_cell.angle_gamma   90.00
#
_symmetry.space_group_name_H-M   'P 1'
#
loop_
_entity.id
_entity.type
_entity.pdbx_description
1 polymer ?
#
loop_
_entity_poly.entity_id
_entity_poly.type
_entity_poly.pdbx_seq_one_letter_code
_entity_poly.pdbx_strand_id
1 'polypeptide(L)'
;MGDEYEKKILLTLLFCFVFIFTACGSPATKSNSSRKSNEVDTQKKDENISENKIVWVLPEEFIKITKLQDNTVFLNQQLKKDGYNFSVSFKGVFGKGNNYYKDVMKEMKNNTADIASLGLDAKGEKVEPSVKLIKSGVFLNLNNYLKSAEGKKLHSAFHDKIWDTVKINGEICAIPGQTSQDGTSFAAFNKKIFGKNIAFDGSSIQELDDILNKVKLPKGTNGILWQLAFRDICEQLGYVYENGVVTDIKTGVVSCPFETSEIVEYLKLLHKWYQEKKLVALDDGENSEISSMKFAVWMGYTRDEVFERVKDNTKIVQLPYLFFTRTSGSTGVNKISKKKNEALQLLSLLYTDSKYANLLIHGKKGKTYQLKNGYAYDMEGNVKSEYAETFITGIYDYIYPWEEEEFPRNRAKEKMSLLGTPAMQKSILMGFVPDLTNFDDKMINLYEVASKYEEIWQKKDFDSALADAVKACNASESKKVENELNSQISKWRSK
;
A
#
# COMPACT_ATOMS: atom_id res chain seq x y z
N MET A 1 -13.68 -4.06 34.99
CA MET A 1 -13.66 -2.95 34.01
C MET A 1 -14.37 -3.31 32.69
N GLY A 2 -14.63 -4.58 32.37
CA GLY A 2 -15.30 -5.00 31.12
C GLY A 2 -16.81 -4.67 31.05
N ASP A 3 -17.52 -4.67 32.17
CA ASP A 3 -18.99 -4.56 32.22
C ASP A 3 -19.57 -3.15 31.99
N GLU A 4 -18.76 -2.12 32.14
CA GLU A 4 -19.22 -0.73 31.95
C GLU A 4 -19.09 -0.24 30.48
N TYR A 5 -18.24 -0.88 29.71
CA TYR A 5 -18.05 -0.56 28.28
C TYR A 5 -19.16 -1.13 27.41
N GLU A 6 -19.61 -2.34 27.68
CA GLU A 6 -20.74 -2.96 26.94
C GLU A 6 -22.07 -2.25 27.16
N LYS A 7 -22.32 -1.72 28.37
CA LYS A 7 -23.55 -0.94 28.65
C LYS A 7 -23.59 0.40 27.94
N LYS A 8 -22.44 1.03 27.67
CA LYS A 8 -22.40 2.30 26.93
C LYS A 8 -22.62 2.11 25.42
N ILE A 9 -22.15 1.01 24.85
CA ILE A 9 -22.38 0.67 23.44
C ILE A 9 -23.84 0.30 23.19
N LEU A 10 -24.48 -0.40 24.12
CA LEU A 10 -25.89 -0.76 23.99
C LEU A 10 -26.83 0.46 24.10
N LEU A 11 -26.46 1.46 24.90
CA LEU A 11 -27.25 2.69 25.04
C LEU A 11 -27.16 3.62 23.82
N THR A 12 -26.01 3.61 23.12
CA THR A 12 -25.79 4.43 21.92
C THR A 12 -26.54 3.84 20.70
N LEU A 13 -26.70 2.53 20.63
CA LEU A 13 -27.47 1.86 19.58
C LEU A 13 -28.98 2.00 19.76
N LEU A 14 -29.47 2.22 20.97
CA LEU A 14 -30.91 2.39 21.22
C LEU A 14 -31.43 3.81 20.88
N PHE A 15 -30.55 4.81 20.80
CA PHE A 15 -30.94 6.20 20.45
C PHE A 15 -31.03 6.45 18.93
N CYS A 16 -30.52 5.57 18.09
CA CYS A 16 -30.56 5.72 16.63
C CYS A 16 -31.83 5.13 15.97
N PHE A 17 -32.74 4.50 16.73
CA PHE A 17 -33.91 3.81 16.16
C PHE A 17 -35.27 4.52 16.35
N VAL A 18 -35.33 5.78 16.84
CA VAL A 18 -36.59 6.44 17.17
C VAL A 18 -37.00 7.57 16.21
N PHE A 19 -36.27 7.80 15.10
CA PHE A 19 -36.64 8.88 14.17
C PHE A 19 -36.95 8.44 12.74
N ILE A 20 -37.72 7.38 12.55
CA ILE A 20 -38.39 7.13 11.26
C ILE A 20 -39.78 6.59 11.54
N PHE A 21 -40.77 7.48 11.59
CA PHE A 21 -42.18 7.23 11.25
C PHE A 21 -42.99 8.45 11.66
N THR A 22 -43.20 9.40 10.74
CA THR A 22 -44.45 10.15 10.58
C THR A 22 -44.32 11.11 9.40
N ALA A 23 -44.94 10.84 8.32
CA ALA A 23 -45.70 11.80 7.48
C ALA A 23 -46.30 11.10 6.26
N CYS A 24 -47.50 10.66 6.40
CA CYS A 24 -48.44 10.49 5.28
C CYS A 24 -49.43 11.65 5.30
N GLY A 25 -49.82 12.19 4.13
CA GLY A 25 -50.99 13.02 3.99
C GLY A 25 -50.88 14.08 2.90
N SER A 26 -51.41 13.77 1.71
CA SER A 26 -51.81 14.73 0.64
C SER A 26 -53.04 15.55 1.10
N PRO A 27 -53.60 16.57 0.35
CA PRO A 27 -53.62 16.72 -1.10
C PRO A 27 -53.45 18.15 -1.67
N ALA A 28 -53.50 18.20 -3.00
CA ALA A 28 -53.41 19.28 -3.93
C ALA A 28 -54.23 20.57 -3.68
N THR A 29 -53.65 21.70 -4.08
CA THR A 29 -54.40 22.81 -4.69
C THR A 29 -53.52 23.55 -5.70
N LYS A 30 -54.07 23.75 -6.88
CA LYS A 30 -53.54 24.54 -8.00
C LYS A 30 -53.60 26.03 -7.68
N SER A 31 -52.57 26.80 -7.98
CA SER A 31 -52.72 28.20 -8.40
C SER A 31 -51.62 28.61 -9.39
N ASN A 32 -52.04 29.03 -10.52
CA ASN A 32 -51.27 29.68 -11.57
C ASN A 32 -50.72 31.03 -11.11
N SER A 33 -49.46 31.29 -11.29
CA SER A 33 -48.98 32.65 -11.58
C SER A 33 -47.72 32.60 -12.43
N SER A 34 -47.86 33.10 -13.61
CA SER A 34 -46.83 33.37 -14.62
C SER A 34 -45.80 34.38 -14.10
N ARG A 35 -44.53 34.02 -14.05
CA ARG A 35 -43.40 34.97 -14.10
C ARG A 35 -42.39 34.48 -15.18
N LYS A 36 -42.33 35.22 -16.27
CA LYS A 36 -41.24 35.17 -17.22
C LYS A 36 -39.95 35.52 -16.53
N SER A 37 -38.99 34.61 -16.50
CA SER A 37 -37.58 34.89 -16.27
C SER A 37 -36.83 34.54 -17.52
N ASN A 38 -36.07 35.51 -17.99
CA ASN A 38 -35.22 35.45 -19.19
C ASN A 38 -34.20 34.31 -19.02
N GLU A 39 -34.34 33.25 -19.79
CA GLU A 39 -33.28 32.30 -20.03
C GLU A 39 -32.30 32.94 -21.04
N VAL A 40 -31.11 33.23 -20.53
CA VAL A 40 -29.96 33.55 -21.38
C VAL A 40 -29.50 32.25 -22.02
N ASP A 41 -29.70 32.17 -23.31
CA ASP A 41 -29.30 31.11 -24.23
C ASP A 41 -27.77 30.97 -24.24
N THR A 42 -27.24 30.04 -23.46
CA THR A 42 -25.82 29.64 -23.44
C THR A 42 -25.67 28.13 -23.65
N GLN A 43 -26.49 27.55 -24.48
CA GLN A 43 -26.33 26.18 -24.95
C GLN A 43 -26.17 26.16 -26.47
N LYS A 44 -24.93 26.32 -26.93
CA LYS A 44 -24.45 25.85 -28.27
C LYS A 44 -22.96 26.13 -28.39
N LYS A 45 -22.10 25.29 -27.83
CA LYS A 45 -20.69 25.10 -28.27
C LYS A 45 -19.94 23.93 -27.57
N ASP A 46 -20.61 22.96 -26.98
CA ASP A 46 -19.93 21.85 -26.27
C ASP A 46 -20.14 20.47 -26.90
N GLU A 47 -20.69 20.35 -28.10
CA GLU A 47 -21.02 19.03 -28.70
C GLU A 47 -19.84 18.26 -29.32
N ASN A 48 -18.65 18.84 -29.45
CA ASN A 48 -17.50 18.13 -30.05
C ASN A 48 -16.48 17.55 -29.09
N ILE A 49 -16.72 17.59 -27.76
CA ILE A 49 -15.81 16.99 -26.73
C ILE A 49 -16.22 15.56 -26.40
N SER A 50 -17.38 15.06 -26.81
CA SER A 50 -17.92 13.76 -26.41
C SER A 50 -17.23 12.57 -27.07
N GLU A 51 -16.61 12.72 -28.24
CA GLU A 51 -16.05 11.58 -28.99
C GLU A 51 -14.72 11.03 -28.41
N ASN A 52 -13.88 11.86 -27.79
CA ASN A 52 -12.57 11.46 -27.27
C ASN A 52 -12.47 11.51 -25.72
N LYS A 53 -13.54 11.18 -25.03
CA LYS A 53 -13.55 11.13 -23.56
C LYS A 53 -12.97 9.82 -23.05
N ILE A 54 -11.82 9.86 -22.40
CA ILE A 54 -11.18 8.73 -21.73
C ILE A 54 -11.95 8.40 -20.45
N VAL A 55 -12.36 7.15 -20.28
CA VAL A 55 -13.03 6.66 -19.08
C VAL A 55 -12.04 5.85 -18.23
N TRP A 56 -11.80 6.30 -17.01
CA TRP A 56 -10.89 5.66 -16.06
C TRP A 56 -11.68 5.06 -14.90
N VAL A 57 -11.57 3.75 -14.70
CA VAL A 57 -12.25 3.00 -13.64
C VAL A 57 -11.42 3.01 -12.36
N LEU A 58 -12.09 3.35 -11.25
CA LEU A 58 -11.57 3.39 -9.88
C LEU A 58 -12.64 2.90 -8.89
N PRO A 59 -12.27 2.55 -7.65
CA PRO A 59 -13.25 2.35 -6.60
C PRO A 59 -14.09 3.61 -6.38
N GLU A 60 -15.41 3.46 -6.26
CA GLU A 60 -16.36 4.59 -6.12
C GLU A 60 -16.07 5.44 -4.87
N GLU A 61 -15.77 4.78 -3.75
CA GLU A 61 -15.48 5.45 -2.49
C GLU A 61 -14.19 6.28 -2.61
N PHE A 62 -13.17 5.75 -3.30
CA PHE A 62 -11.93 6.44 -3.57
C PHE A 62 -12.16 7.75 -4.37
N ILE A 63 -12.98 7.71 -5.42
CA ILE A 63 -13.31 8.90 -6.21
C ILE A 63 -13.95 9.98 -5.34
N LYS A 64 -14.83 9.58 -4.41
CA LYS A 64 -15.53 10.50 -3.50
C LYS A 64 -14.59 11.15 -2.49
N ILE A 65 -13.76 10.34 -1.82
CA ILE A 65 -12.82 10.82 -0.80
C ILE A 65 -11.82 11.81 -1.41
N THR A 66 -11.30 11.48 -2.58
CA THR A 66 -10.21 12.25 -3.22
C THR A 66 -10.66 13.46 -4.02
N LYS A 67 -11.98 13.64 -4.19
CA LYS A 67 -12.56 14.71 -5.04
C LYS A 67 -12.04 14.73 -6.49
N LEU A 68 -11.56 13.59 -6.98
CA LEU A 68 -10.98 13.47 -8.32
C LEU A 68 -11.94 13.97 -9.40
N GLN A 69 -13.23 13.67 -9.27
CA GLN A 69 -14.25 14.09 -10.23
C GLN A 69 -14.32 15.62 -10.35
N ASP A 70 -14.22 16.34 -9.21
CA ASP A 70 -14.25 17.80 -9.21
C ASP A 70 -12.99 18.39 -9.85
N ASN A 71 -11.85 17.79 -9.58
CA ASN A 71 -10.56 18.22 -10.09
C ASN A 71 -10.42 17.98 -11.61
N THR A 72 -11.12 16.96 -12.17
CA THR A 72 -11.08 16.71 -13.63
C THR A 72 -11.53 17.91 -14.47
N VAL A 73 -12.37 18.78 -13.93
CA VAL A 73 -12.79 20.01 -14.62
C VAL A 73 -11.57 20.88 -14.96
N PHE A 74 -10.66 21.06 -14.00
CA PHE A 74 -9.45 21.87 -14.21
C PHE A 74 -8.44 21.17 -15.11
N LEU A 75 -8.26 19.86 -14.93
CA LEU A 75 -7.40 19.05 -15.79
C LEU A 75 -7.86 19.11 -17.25
N ASN A 76 -9.14 18.88 -17.51
CA ASN A 76 -9.70 18.89 -18.85
C ASN A 76 -9.64 20.27 -19.51
N GLN A 77 -9.86 21.34 -18.74
CA GLN A 77 -9.66 22.71 -19.23
C GLN A 77 -8.20 22.96 -19.66
N GLN A 78 -7.24 22.46 -18.88
CA GLN A 78 -5.83 22.62 -19.20
C GLN A 78 -5.43 21.77 -20.41
N LEU A 79 -5.87 20.51 -20.49
CA LEU A 79 -5.62 19.64 -21.65
C LEU A 79 -6.11 20.31 -22.94
N LYS A 80 -7.33 20.85 -22.93
CA LYS A 80 -7.88 21.59 -24.08
C LYS A 80 -7.06 22.82 -24.44
N LYS A 81 -6.63 23.61 -23.43
CA LYS A 81 -5.78 24.79 -23.61
C LYS A 81 -4.44 24.45 -24.24
N ASP A 82 -3.85 23.32 -23.89
CA ASP A 82 -2.57 22.84 -24.39
C ASP A 82 -2.69 22.10 -25.75
N GLY A 83 -3.89 22.03 -26.31
CA GLY A 83 -4.15 21.50 -27.66
C GLY A 83 -4.43 19.99 -27.69
N TYR A 84 -4.62 19.34 -26.56
CA TYR A 84 -5.02 17.93 -26.53
C TYR A 84 -6.50 17.78 -26.93
N ASN A 85 -6.77 16.77 -27.75
CA ASN A 85 -8.11 16.50 -28.33
C ASN A 85 -8.91 15.48 -27.51
N PHE A 86 -8.52 15.21 -26.25
CA PHE A 86 -9.20 14.30 -25.34
C PHE A 86 -9.49 14.94 -23.98
N SER A 87 -10.40 14.33 -23.27
CA SER A 87 -10.73 14.64 -21.87
C SER A 87 -10.74 13.36 -21.04
N VAL A 88 -10.74 13.46 -19.71
CA VAL A 88 -10.82 12.32 -18.80
C VAL A 88 -12.06 12.43 -17.92
N SER A 89 -12.64 11.28 -17.60
CA SER A 89 -13.67 11.14 -16.55
C SER A 89 -13.41 9.87 -15.76
N PHE A 90 -13.78 9.88 -14.48
CA PHE A 90 -13.72 8.71 -13.63
C PHE A 90 -15.05 8.00 -13.62
N LYS A 91 -14.99 6.67 -13.55
CA LYS A 91 -16.13 5.78 -13.37
C LYS A 91 -15.90 4.95 -12.11
N GLY A 92 -16.76 5.14 -11.12
CA GLY A 92 -16.72 4.36 -9.89
C GLY A 92 -17.26 2.94 -10.09
N VAL A 93 -16.63 1.97 -9.44
CA VAL A 93 -17.16 0.62 -9.26
C VAL A 93 -17.23 0.29 -7.78
N PHE A 94 -18.28 -0.45 -7.37
CA PHE A 94 -18.65 -0.61 -5.96
C PHE A 94 -18.04 -1.84 -5.29
N GLY A 95 -17.38 -2.70 -6.03
CA GLY A 95 -16.87 -3.96 -5.51
C GLY A 95 -15.73 -3.78 -4.50
N LYS A 96 -15.76 -4.57 -3.41
CA LYS A 96 -14.63 -4.75 -2.50
C LYS A 96 -13.94 -6.08 -2.81
N GLY A 97 -12.62 -6.11 -2.76
CA GLY A 97 -11.86 -7.34 -2.98
C GLY A 97 -12.14 -7.97 -4.35
N ASN A 98 -12.54 -9.25 -4.34
CA ASN A 98 -12.86 -10.01 -5.55
C ASN A 98 -13.97 -9.38 -6.41
N ASN A 99 -14.87 -8.60 -5.82
CA ASN A 99 -15.92 -7.94 -6.57
C ASN A 99 -15.38 -6.76 -7.37
N TYR A 100 -14.39 -6.01 -6.85
CA TYR A 100 -13.69 -4.98 -7.63
C TYR A 100 -13.07 -5.58 -8.90
N TYR A 101 -12.39 -6.71 -8.77
CA TYR A 101 -11.84 -7.45 -9.90
C TYR A 101 -12.90 -7.78 -10.95
N LYS A 102 -14.05 -8.34 -10.53
CA LYS A 102 -15.15 -8.70 -11.44
C LYS A 102 -15.71 -7.49 -12.18
N ASP A 103 -15.89 -6.39 -11.45
CA ASP A 103 -16.42 -5.16 -12.02
C ASP A 103 -15.45 -4.52 -13.02
N VAL A 104 -14.17 -4.43 -12.69
CA VAL A 104 -13.13 -3.95 -13.62
C VAL A 104 -13.08 -4.83 -14.89
N MET A 105 -13.11 -6.17 -14.72
CA MET A 105 -13.11 -7.11 -15.85
C MET A 105 -14.32 -6.92 -16.74
N LYS A 106 -15.50 -6.68 -16.18
CA LYS A 106 -16.73 -6.40 -16.92
C LYS A 106 -16.59 -5.10 -17.74
N GLU A 107 -16.11 -4.03 -17.11
CA GLU A 107 -15.92 -2.74 -17.78
C GLU A 107 -14.90 -2.84 -18.94
N MET A 108 -13.78 -3.54 -18.71
CA MET A 108 -12.75 -3.72 -19.72
C MET A 108 -13.22 -4.58 -20.89
N LYS A 109 -13.87 -5.71 -20.64
CA LYS A 109 -14.39 -6.62 -21.69
C LYS A 109 -15.49 -5.98 -22.53
N ASN A 110 -16.34 -5.16 -21.92
CA ASN A 110 -17.42 -4.45 -22.61
C ASN A 110 -16.93 -3.17 -23.32
N ASN A 111 -15.64 -2.83 -23.20
CA ASN A 111 -15.05 -1.62 -23.76
C ASN A 111 -15.75 -0.32 -23.30
N THR A 112 -16.23 -0.32 -22.06
CA THR A 112 -16.86 0.84 -21.41
C THR A 112 -15.87 1.63 -20.54
N ALA A 113 -14.61 1.18 -20.47
CA ALA A 113 -13.51 1.84 -19.83
C ALA A 113 -12.22 1.72 -20.65
N ASP A 114 -11.42 2.77 -20.64
CA ASP A 114 -10.15 2.88 -21.37
C ASP A 114 -8.94 2.62 -20.45
N ILE A 115 -9.05 3.00 -19.17
CA ILE A 115 -8.03 2.85 -18.13
C ILE A 115 -8.68 2.21 -16.90
N ALA A 116 -7.91 1.41 -16.16
CA ALA A 116 -8.29 0.96 -14.82
C ALA A 116 -7.10 1.03 -13.87
N SER A 117 -7.35 1.45 -12.65
CA SER A 117 -6.40 1.29 -11.54
C SER A 117 -6.57 -0.07 -10.90
N LEU A 118 -5.47 -0.67 -10.50
CA LEU A 118 -5.36 -2.04 -10.04
C LEU A 118 -4.78 -2.05 -8.63
N GLY A 119 -5.24 -2.96 -7.78
CA GLY A 119 -4.69 -3.14 -6.44
C GLY A 119 -5.15 -2.10 -5.42
N LEU A 120 -6.28 -1.42 -5.67
CA LEU A 120 -6.89 -0.46 -4.75
C LEU A 120 -8.12 -1.06 -4.09
N ASP A 121 -8.25 -0.86 -2.78
CA ASP A 121 -9.54 -0.85 -2.12
C ASP A 121 -9.94 0.58 -1.72
N ALA A 122 -11.17 0.71 -1.28
CA ALA A 122 -11.73 2.00 -0.88
C ALA A 122 -11.04 2.63 0.34
N LYS A 123 -10.26 1.86 1.11
CA LYS A 123 -9.60 2.28 2.35
C LYS A 123 -8.09 2.21 2.28
N GLY A 124 -7.51 1.89 1.10
CA GLY A 124 -6.07 1.63 0.97
C GLY A 124 -5.65 0.28 1.56
N GLU A 125 -6.58 -0.59 1.92
CA GLU A 125 -6.28 -1.96 2.33
C GLU A 125 -5.88 -2.79 1.11
N LYS A 126 -4.89 -3.66 1.27
CA LYS A 126 -4.36 -4.49 0.20
C LYS A 126 -5.45 -5.39 -0.37
N VAL A 127 -5.94 -5.03 -1.54
CA VAL A 127 -6.79 -5.90 -2.33
C VAL A 127 -5.92 -6.81 -3.17
N GLU A 128 -6.51 -7.93 -3.60
CA GLU A 128 -5.88 -8.89 -4.48
C GLU A 128 -4.87 -8.28 -5.44
N PRO A 129 -3.72 -8.92 -5.61
CA PRO A 129 -2.62 -8.37 -6.38
C PRO A 129 -3.13 -7.93 -7.75
N SER A 130 -2.77 -6.72 -8.15
CA SER A 130 -2.91 -6.17 -9.50
C SER A 130 -2.54 -7.21 -10.58
N VAL A 131 -1.73 -8.16 -10.21
CA VAL A 131 -1.23 -9.26 -11.03
C VAL A 131 -2.33 -10.17 -11.56
N LYS A 132 -3.41 -10.46 -10.81
CA LYS A 132 -4.54 -11.27 -11.32
C LYS A 132 -5.24 -10.53 -12.47
N LEU A 133 -5.45 -9.22 -12.32
CA LEU A 133 -5.99 -8.37 -13.37
C LEU A 133 -5.02 -8.28 -14.58
N ILE A 134 -3.72 -8.10 -14.35
CA ILE A 134 -2.72 -8.06 -15.41
C ILE A 134 -2.71 -9.38 -16.19
N LYS A 135 -2.75 -10.54 -15.52
CA LYS A 135 -2.84 -11.87 -16.15
C LYS A 135 -4.12 -12.11 -16.95
N SER A 136 -5.18 -11.37 -16.66
CA SER A 136 -6.46 -11.57 -17.36
C SER A 136 -6.39 -11.34 -18.88
N GLY A 137 -5.32 -10.71 -19.35
CA GLY A 137 -5.09 -10.41 -20.75
C GLY A 137 -6.01 -9.34 -21.33
N VAL A 138 -6.68 -8.51 -20.50
CA VAL A 138 -7.50 -7.38 -20.96
C VAL A 138 -6.69 -6.11 -21.13
N PHE A 139 -5.49 -6.04 -20.58
CA PHE A 139 -4.64 -4.85 -20.68
C PHE A 139 -3.68 -4.89 -21.86
N LEU A 140 -3.34 -3.70 -22.32
CA LEU A 140 -2.40 -3.48 -23.41
C LEU A 140 -0.98 -3.84 -22.99
N ASN A 141 -0.26 -4.60 -23.83
CA ASN A 141 1.17 -4.81 -23.67
C ASN A 141 1.92 -3.51 -24.01
N LEU A 142 2.67 -2.99 -23.06
CA LEU A 142 3.35 -1.70 -23.14
C LEU A 142 4.78 -1.79 -23.66
N ASN A 143 5.35 -3.00 -23.87
CA ASN A 143 6.76 -3.19 -24.22
C ASN A 143 7.19 -2.35 -25.44
N ASN A 144 6.36 -2.26 -26.46
CA ASN A 144 6.66 -1.45 -27.65
C ASN A 144 6.49 0.05 -27.39
N TYR A 145 5.46 0.42 -26.65
CA TYR A 145 5.23 1.81 -26.29
C TYR A 145 6.38 2.38 -25.46
N LEU A 146 6.84 1.65 -24.43
CA LEU A 146 7.92 2.09 -23.55
C LEU A 146 9.28 2.25 -24.27
N LYS A 147 9.44 1.69 -25.48
CA LYS A 147 10.60 1.90 -26.33
C LYS A 147 10.47 3.11 -27.26
N SER A 148 9.27 3.65 -27.45
CA SER A 148 9.03 4.84 -28.25
C SER A 148 9.61 6.10 -27.59
N ALA A 149 9.65 7.21 -28.31
CA ALA A 149 10.14 8.49 -27.76
C ALA A 149 9.29 8.97 -26.57
N GLU A 150 7.96 8.90 -26.72
CA GLU A 150 7.03 9.27 -25.65
C GLU A 150 7.08 8.28 -24.49
N GLY A 151 7.11 6.98 -24.79
CA GLY A 151 7.13 5.93 -23.77
C GLY A 151 8.41 5.88 -22.96
N LYS A 152 9.56 6.27 -23.53
CA LYS A 152 10.81 6.40 -22.79
C LYS A 152 10.74 7.42 -21.67
N LYS A 153 10.00 8.53 -21.86
CA LYS A 153 9.80 9.50 -20.78
C LYS A 153 9.05 8.86 -19.61
N LEU A 154 7.99 8.11 -19.89
CA LEU A 154 7.26 7.37 -18.87
C LEU A 154 8.11 6.26 -18.24
N HIS A 155 8.90 5.53 -19.03
CA HIS A 155 9.80 4.49 -18.52
C HIS A 155 10.82 5.04 -17.53
N SER A 156 11.45 6.18 -17.87
CA SER A 156 12.46 6.82 -17.02
C SER A 156 11.91 7.45 -15.73
N ALA A 157 10.59 7.55 -15.59
CA ALA A 157 9.95 8.02 -14.36
C ALA A 157 10.07 7.01 -13.20
N PHE A 158 10.38 5.75 -13.49
CA PHE A 158 10.59 4.71 -12.51
C PHE A 158 11.95 4.04 -12.72
N HIS A 159 12.54 3.57 -11.62
CA HIS A 159 13.71 2.70 -11.71
C HIS A 159 13.36 1.36 -12.41
N ASP A 160 14.26 0.81 -13.22
CA ASP A 160 14.01 -0.41 -14.03
C ASP A 160 13.46 -1.59 -13.20
N LYS A 161 13.94 -1.75 -11.97
CA LYS A 161 13.45 -2.81 -11.07
C LYS A 161 11.99 -2.63 -10.64
N ILE A 162 11.48 -1.42 -10.65
CA ILE A 162 10.06 -1.16 -10.38
C ILE A 162 9.21 -1.70 -11.54
N TRP A 163 9.67 -1.56 -12.78
CA TRP A 163 8.99 -2.15 -13.93
C TRP A 163 8.96 -3.69 -13.88
N ASP A 164 9.97 -4.31 -13.26
CA ASP A 164 9.96 -5.77 -13.04
C ASP A 164 8.78 -6.23 -12.18
N THR A 165 8.24 -5.39 -11.31
CA THR A 165 7.11 -5.72 -10.41
C THR A 165 5.77 -5.90 -11.14
N VAL A 166 5.62 -5.31 -12.30
CA VAL A 166 4.43 -5.41 -13.16
C VAL A 166 4.67 -6.26 -14.41
N LYS A 167 5.86 -6.87 -14.52
CA LYS A 167 6.26 -7.69 -15.65
C LYS A 167 5.86 -9.15 -15.43
N ILE A 168 5.07 -9.69 -16.34
CA ILE A 168 4.60 -11.07 -16.28
C ILE A 168 5.00 -11.77 -17.59
N ASN A 169 5.76 -12.86 -17.52
CA ASN A 169 6.23 -13.60 -18.68
C ASN A 169 6.94 -12.71 -19.73
N GLY A 170 7.68 -11.69 -19.27
CA GLY A 170 8.36 -10.74 -20.16
C GLY A 170 7.50 -9.60 -20.69
N GLU A 171 6.21 -9.60 -20.42
CA GLU A 171 5.28 -8.55 -20.83
C GLU A 171 4.99 -7.57 -19.69
N ILE A 172 5.02 -6.28 -20.01
CA ILE A 172 4.60 -5.18 -19.13
C ILE A 172 3.22 -4.75 -19.58
N CYS A 173 2.19 -5.05 -18.78
CA CYS A 173 0.79 -4.72 -19.10
C CYS A 173 0.17 -3.68 -18.16
N ALA A 174 0.96 -3.11 -17.26
CA ALA A 174 0.52 -2.04 -16.36
C ALA A 174 1.69 -1.07 -16.09
N ILE A 175 1.35 0.17 -15.73
CA ILE A 175 2.27 1.16 -15.21
C ILE A 175 2.32 0.95 -13.70
N PRO A 176 3.50 0.77 -13.08
CA PRO A 176 3.60 0.60 -11.62
C PRO A 176 3.18 1.86 -10.88
N GLY A 177 2.63 1.69 -9.69
CA GLY A 177 2.42 2.77 -8.74
C GLY A 177 3.62 2.93 -7.82
N GLN A 178 3.80 4.12 -7.28
CA GLN A 178 4.78 4.38 -6.23
C GLN A 178 4.05 4.39 -4.90
N THR A 179 4.36 3.43 -4.01
CA THR A 179 3.76 3.38 -2.68
C THR A 179 4.74 3.87 -1.63
N SER A 180 4.26 4.72 -0.74
CA SER A 180 5.04 5.28 0.38
C SER A 180 4.92 4.47 1.66
N GLN A 181 3.94 3.58 1.75
CA GLN A 181 3.45 3.08 3.02
C GLN A 181 4.38 2.13 3.76
N ASP A 182 5.35 1.53 3.09
CA ASP A 182 6.23 0.59 3.74
C ASP A 182 7.59 1.26 4.01
N GLY A 183 7.76 1.78 5.22
CA GLY A 183 9.08 2.12 5.75
C GLY A 183 9.98 0.89 5.68
N THR A 184 11.29 1.09 5.72
CA THR A 184 12.23 -0.01 5.88
C THR A 184 12.44 -0.28 7.37
N SER A 185 12.59 -1.55 7.75
CA SER A 185 12.94 -1.93 9.11
C SER A 185 14.41 -1.62 9.41
N PHE A 186 14.70 -1.21 10.62
CA PHE A 186 16.05 -0.86 11.06
C PHE A 186 16.31 -1.26 12.52
N ALA A 187 17.59 -1.26 12.89
CA ALA A 187 18.06 -1.26 14.28
C ALA A 187 18.73 0.08 14.58
N ALA A 188 18.19 0.82 15.54
CA ALA A 188 18.73 2.11 16.01
C ALA A 188 19.47 1.92 17.33
N PHE A 189 20.78 2.05 17.31
CA PHE A 189 21.64 1.90 18.47
C PHE A 189 21.87 3.25 19.16
N ASN A 190 21.60 3.31 20.44
CA ASN A 190 21.80 4.51 21.25
C ASN A 190 23.29 4.87 21.34
N LYS A 191 23.70 6.01 20.76
CA LYS A 191 25.11 6.43 20.73
C LYS A 191 25.70 6.70 22.12
N LYS A 192 24.88 7.02 23.12
CA LYS A 192 25.35 7.20 24.51
C LYS A 192 25.80 5.88 25.15
N ILE A 193 25.27 4.76 24.67
CA ILE A 193 25.58 3.42 25.21
C ILE A 193 26.69 2.77 24.39
N PHE A 194 26.58 2.81 23.07
CA PHE A 194 27.46 2.07 22.17
C PHE A 194 28.54 2.92 21.52
N GLY A 195 28.50 4.23 21.67
CA GLY A 195 29.36 5.13 20.90
C GLY A 195 28.94 5.23 19.44
N LYS A 196 29.89 5.64 18.57
CA LYS A 196 29.63 5.83 17.14
C LYS A 196 29.96 4.60 16.29
N ASN A 197 30.82 3.71 16.79
CA ASN A 197 31.37 2.58 16.04
C ASN A 197 30.74 1.29 16.55
N ILE A 198 29.67 0.85 15.91
CA ILE A 198 29.01 -0.42 16.17
C ILE A 198 29.29 -1.32 14.97
N ALA A 199 29.76 -2.53 15.24
CA ALA A 199 30.11 -3.52 14.21
C ALA A 199 28.89 -4.39 13.79
N PHE A 200 27.67 -3.94 14.03
CA PHE A 200 26.45 -4.62 13.57
C PHE A 200 26.11 -4.18 12.16
N ASP A 201 25.89 -5.13 11.25
CA ASP A 201 25.54 -4.87 9.86
C ASP A 201 24.10 -5.25 9.50
N GLY A 202 23.35 -5.79 10.47
CA GLY A 202 21.95 -6.20 10.30
C GLY A 202 21.77 -7.60 9.73
N SER A 203 22.84 -8.32 9.40
CA SER A 203 22.74 -9.63 8.74
C SER A 203 22.33 -10.76 9.68
N SER A 204 22.57 -10.64 10.98
CA SER A 204 22.31 -11.69 11.98
C SER A 204 21.76 -11.13 13.28
N ILE A 205 20.58 -11.59 13.66
CA ILE A 205 19.99 -11.25 14.96
C ILE A 205 20.80 -11.84 16.14
N GLN A 206 21.54 -12.93 15.93
CA GLN A 206 22.43 -13.51 16.93
C GLN A 206 23.60 -12.57 17.26
N GLU A 207 24.12 -11.85 16.27
CA GLU A 207 25.16 -10.84 16.50
C GLU A 207 24.65 -9.72 17.43
N LEU A 208 23.37 -9.36 17.33
CA LEU A 208 22.74 -8.39 18.24
C LEU A 208 22.71 -8.92 19.69
N ASP A 209 22.43 -10.23 19.90
CA ASP A 209 22.51 -10.85 21.25
C ASP A 209 23.92 -10.74 21.81
N ASP A 210 24.94 -11.05 21.01
CA ASP A 210 26.34 -10.96 21.42
C ASP A 210 26.77 -9.53 21.79
N ILE A 211 26.27 -8.55 21.06
CA ILE A 211 26.52 -7.11 21.32
C ILE A 211 25.86 -6.70 22.66
N LEU A 212 24.60 -7.06 22.85
CA LEU A 212 23.85 -6.70 24.05
C LEU A 212 24.41 -7.36 25.31
N ASN A 213 24.92 -8.58 25.22
CA ASN A 213 25.53 -9.30 26.34
C ASN A 213 26.87 -8.69 26.80
N LYS A 214 27.54 -7.90 25.95
CA LYS A 214 28.79 -7.21 26.28
C LYS A 214 28.60 -5.82 26.90
N VAL A 215 27.36 -5.30 26.94
CA VAL A 215 27.07 -3.94 27.34
C VAL A 215 26.35 -3.91 28.70
N LYS A 216 26.86 -3.07 29.62
CA LYS A 216 26.16 -2.78 30.87
C LYS A 216 25.15 -1.67 30.67
N LEU A 217 23.87 -1.99 30.75
CA LEU A 217 22.80 -1.01 30.56
C LEU A 217 22.72 -0.06 31.78
N PRO A 218 22.53 1.25 31.53
CA PRO A 218 22.20 2.19 32.59
C PRO A 218 20.89 1.82 33.30
N LYS A 219 20.77 2.19 34.57
CA LYS A 219 19.53 1.96 35.34
C LYS A 219 18.33 2.64 34.65
N GLY A 220 17.24 1.91 34.47
CA GLY A 220 16.02 2.39 33.83
C GLY A 220 16.08 2.48 32.30
N THR A 221 17.06 1.79 31.68
CA THR A 221 17.17 1.67 30.22
C THR A 221 16.76 0.27 29.79
N ASN A 222 15.87 0.17 28.82
CA ASN A 222 15.48 -1.09 28.18
C ASN A 222 16.61 -1.59 27.27
N GLY A 223 16.78 -2.89 27.13
CA GLY A 223 17.73 -3.50 26.21
C GLY A 223 17.29 -3.24 24.76
N ILE A 224 16.14 -3.80 24.41
CA ILE A 224 15.54 -3.67 23.09
C ILE A 224 14.14 -3.12 23.22
N LEU A 225 13.81 -2.11 22.45
CA LEU A 225 12.45 -1.74 22.12
C LEU A 225 12.07 -2.38 20.79
N TRP A 226 11.02 -3.21 20.78
CA TRP A 226 10.63 -4.01 19.64
C TRP A 226 9.30 -3.56 19.06
N GLN A 227 9.29 -3.17 17.78
CA GLN A 227 8.11 -2.67 17.07
C GLN A 227 7.90 -3.41 15.74
N LEU A 228 8.75 -4.37 15.38
CA LEU A 228 8.66 -5.09 14.13
C LEU A 228 7.58 -6.17 14.18
N ALA A 229 6.82 -6.30 13.10
CA ALA A 229 5.84 -7.35 12.94
C ALA A 229 6.48 -8.70 12.56
N PHE A 230 5.74 -9.79 12.70
CA PHE A 230 6.19 -11.13 12.32
C PHE A 230 6.61 -11.21 10.83
N ARG A 231 5.91 -10.49 9.96
CA ARG A 231 6.27 -10.38 8.55
C ARG A 231 7.68 -9.84 8.35
N ASP A 232 8.09 -8.86 9.14
CA ASP A 232 9.42 -8.27 8.99
C ASP A 232 10.53 -9.24 9.42
N ILE A 233 10.26 -10.09 10.40
CA ILE A 233 11.16 -11.19 10.78
C ILE A 233 11.34 -12.13 9.58
N CYS A 234 10.24 -12.53 8.95
CA CYS A 234 10.29 -13.40 7.78
C CYS A 234 11.07 -12.74 6.63
N GLU A 235 10.79 -11.46 6.35
CA GLU A 235 11.47 -10.72 5.28
C GLU A 235 12.97 -10.58 5.52
N GLN A 236 13.42 -10.32 6.74
CA GLN A 236 14.83 -10.26 7.09
C GLN A 236 15.55 -11.59 6.82
N LEU A 237 14.87 -12.69 7.01
CA LEU A 237 15.37 -14.04 6.77
C LEU A 237 15.27 -14.50 5.30
N GLY A 238 14.68 -13.68 4.45
CA GLY A 238 14.50 -14.02 3.03
C GLY A 238 13.24 -14.81 2.72
N TYR A 239 12.22 -14.68 3.55
CA TYR A 239 10.92 -15.34 3.37
C TYR A 239 9.81 -14.31 3.12
N VAL A 240 8.95 -14.58 2.17
CA VAL A 240 7.68 -13.85 1.97
C VAL A 240 6.61 -14.49 2.83
N TYR A 241 6.07 -13.76 3.80
CA TYR A 241 4.97 -14.21 4.63
C TYR A 241 3.63 -13.73 4.08
N GLU A 242 2.80 -14.65 3.65
CA GLU A 242 1.46 -14.37 3.14
C GLU A 242 0.52 -15.55 3.38
N ASN A 243 -0.73 -15.24 3.75
CA ASN A 243 -1.77 -16.25 3.90
C ASN A 243 -1.41 -17.39 4.86
N GLY A 244 -0.66 -17.08 5.93
CA GLY A 244 -0.27 -18.04 6.95
C GLY A 244 0.84 -19.01 6.55
N VAL A 245 1.45 -18.82 5.38
CA VAL A 245 2.62 -19.58 4.91
C VAL A 245 3.77 -18.67 4.56
N VAL A 246 4.98 -19.19 4.54
CA VAL A 246 6.17 -18.50 4.07
C VAL A 246 6.69 -19.12 2.79
N THR A 247 7.24 -18.27 1.92
CA THR A 247 7.89 -18.68 0.69
C THR A 247 9.34 -18.23 0.70
N ASP A 248 10.27 -19.14 0.64
CA ASP A 248 11.70 -18.85 0.50
C ASP A 248 11.95 -18.18 -0.87
N ILE A 249 12.51 -16.99 -0.87
CA ILE A 249 12.75 -16.22 -2.10
C ILE A 249 13.84 -16.80 -3.00
N LYS A 250 14.74 -17.63 -2.47
CA LYS A 250 15.86 -18.24 -3.21
C LYS A 250 15.47 -19.56 -3.86
N THR A 251 14.69 -20.37 -3.15
CA THR A 251 14.30 -21.71 -3.62
C THR A 251 12.87 -21.74 -4.18
N GLY A 252 12.01 -20.83 -3.75
CA GLY A 252 10.58 -20.82 -4.07
C GLY A 252 9.78 -21.87 -3.29
N VAL A 253 10.38 -22.53 -2.31
CA VAL A 253 9.67 -23.50 -1.46
C VAL A 253 8.73 -22.78 -0.52
N VAL A 254 7.48 -23.25 -0.47
CA VAL A 254 6.45 -22.77 0.45
C VAL A 254 6.37 -23.71 1.64
N SER A 255 6.33 -23.17 2.84
CA SER A 255 6.27 -23.95 4.10
C SER A 255 5.46 -23.23 5.18
N CYS A 256 5.14 -23.96 6.25
CA CYS A 256 4.64 -23.38 7.48
C CYS A 256 5.75 -22.54 8.15
N PRO A 257 5.50 -21.27 8.56
CA PRO A 257 6.52 -20.44 9.19
C PRO A 257 7.04 -21.05 10.51
N PHE A 258 6.19 -21.74 11.25
CA PHE A 258 6.52 -22.36 12.54
C PHE A 258 7.23 -23.73 12.43
N GLU A 259 7.41 -24.26 11.22
CA GLU A 259 8.26 -25.40 10.89
C GLU A 259 9.57 -24.98 10.20
N THR A 260 9.71 -23.68 9.88
CA THR A 260 10.90 -23.13 9.24
C THR A 260 11.97 -22.83 10.29
N SER A 261 13.09 -23.56 10.25
CA SER A 261 14.12 -23.54 11.30
C SER A 261 14.62 -22.15 11.63
N GLU A 262 14.93 -21.35 10.63
CA GLU A 262 15.49 -20.00 10.79
C GLU A 262 14.49 -19.05 11.48
N ILE A 263 13.21 -19.17 11.16
CA ILE A 263 12.15 -18.39 11.79
C ILE A 263 11.98 -18.82 13.24
N VAL A 264 11.97 -20.13 13.50
CA VAL A 264 11.84 -20.68 14.86
C VAL A 264 12.99 -20.26 15.75
N GLU A 265 14.24 -20.31 15.23
CA GLU A 265 15.41 -19.86 15.99
C GLU A 265 15.37 -18.35 16.29
N TYR A 266 14.87 -17.55 15.36
CA TYR A 266 14.66 -16.11 15.59
C TYR A 266 13.63 -15.88 16.70
N LEU A 267 12.50 -16.57 16.65
CA LEU A 267 11.44 -16.47 17.67
C LEU A 267 11.92 -16.95 19.05
N LYS A 268 12.77 -18.00 19.13
CA LYS A 268 13.40 -18.44 20.38
C LYS A 268 14.28 -17.36 20.98
N LEU A 269 15.03 -16.64 20.15
CA LEU A 269 15.87 -15.56 20.63
C LEU A 269 15.05 -14.37 21.15
N LEU A 270 13.95 -14.00 20.47
CA LEU A 270 13.01 -13.00 20.99
C LEU A 270 12.40 -13.45 22.32
N HIS A 271 11.99 -14.73 22.41
CA HIS A 271 11.47 -15.31 23.64
C HIS A 271 12.47 -15.20 24.79
N LYS A 272 13.73 -15.59 24.56
CA LYS A 272 14.83 -15.46 25.54
C LYS A 272 14.94 -14.02 26.05
N TRP A 273 15.02 -13.03 25.14
CA TRP A 273 15.13 -11.63 25.53
C TRP A 273 13.91 -11.11 26.28
N TYR A 274 12.72 -11.58 25.90
CA TYR A 274 11.48 -11.22 26.58
C TYR A 274 11.45 -11.78 28.00
N GLN A 275 11.78 -13.07 28.21
CA GLN A 275 11.84 -13.69 29.53
C GLN A 275 12.94 -13.05 30.40
N GLU A 276 14.06 -12.68 29.85
CA GLU A 276 15.15 -11.96 30.51
C GLU A 276 14.83 -10.48 30.78
N LYS A 277 13.65 -10.00 30.38
CA LYS A 277 13.24 -8.59 30.47
C LYS A 277 14.22 -7.63 29.76
N LYS A 278 14.93 -8.11 28.78
CA LYS A 278 15.79 -7.33 27.89
C LYS A 278 15.01 -6.68 26.74
N LEU A 279 13.88 -7.31 26.34
CA LEU A 279 13.03 -6.85 25.25
C LEU A 279 11.70 -6.36 25.80
N VAL A 280 11.27 -5.20 25.30
CA VAL A 280 9.94 -4.61 25.51
C VAL A 280 9.27 -4.50 24.15
N ALA A 281 8.12 -5.17 23.97
CA ALA A 281 7.28 -4.96 22.81
C ALA A 281 6.57 -3.61 22.92
N LEU A 282 6.54 -2.87 21.84
CA LEU A 282 5.82 -1.59 21.75
C LEU A 282 4.58 -1.75 20.88
N ASP A 283 3.47 -1.24 21.36
CA ASP A 283 2.27 -1.06 20.56
C ASP A 283 2.43 0.14 19.61
N ASP A 284 1.68 0.14 18.50
CA ASP A 284 1.62 1.27 17.58
C ASP A 284 1.16 2.53 18.33
N GLY A 285 2.02 3.55 18.41
CA GLY A 285 1.76 4.81 19.09
C GLY A 285 2.46 5.00 20.45
N GLU A 286 3.11 3.98 21.01
CA GLU A 286 3.91 4.10 22.24
C GLU A 286 5.32 4.65 21.95
N ASN A 287 5.44 5.97 21.94
CA ASN A 287 6.66 6.65 21.53
C ASN A 287 7.45 7.31 22.69
N SER A 288 6.99 7.17 23.93
CA SER A 288 7.61 7.88 25.08
C SER A 288 9.00 7.35 25.43
N GLU A 289 9.19 6.02 25.42
CA GLU A 289 10.47 5.36 25.66
C GLU A 289 11.48 5.69 24.56
N ILE A 290 11.03 5.68 23.31
CA ILE A 290 11.86 6.02 22.15
C ILE A 290 12.27 7.49 22.24
N SER A 291 11.32 8.41 22.41
CA SER A 291 11.57 9.86 22.48
C SER A 291 12.46 10.24 23.65
N SER A 292 12.36 9.52 24.79
CA SER A 292 13.21 9.74 25.97
C SER A 292 14.57 9.07 25.89
N MET A 293 14.89 8.36 24.79
CA MET A 293 16.13 7.61 24.60
C MET A 293 16.41 6.57 25.71
N LYS A 294 15.36 5.97 26.30
CA LYS A 294 15.47 4.96 27.37
C LYS A 294 15.63 3.54 26.83
N PHE A 295 16.44 3.36 25.81
CA PHE A 295 16.72 2.09 25.18
C PHE A 295 18.19 1.97 24.80
N ALA A 296 18.66 0.73 24.67
CA ALA A 296 19.95 0.44 24.03
C ALA A 296 19.77 0.31 22.52
N VAL A 297 18.83 -0.51 22.07
CA VAL A 297 18.51 -0.72 20.67
C VAL A 297 16.99 -0.55 20.45
N TRP A 298 16.61 0.14 19.42
CA TRP A 298 15.23 0.18 18.94
C TRP A 298 15.15 -0.49 17.58
N MET A 299 14.33 -1.53 17.50
CA MET A 299 13.99 -2.25 16.27
C MET A 299 12.65 -1.72 15.77
N GLY A 300 12.65 -0.96 14.70
CA GLY A 300 11.45 -0.24 14.24
C GLY A 300 11.46 0.06 12.75
N TYR A 301 10.57 0.98 12.36
CA TYR A 301 10.37 1.38 10.97
C TYR A 301 10.76 2.82 10.74
N THR A 302 11.39 3.09 9.59
CA THR A 302 11.73 4.46 9.17
C THR A 302 10.50 5.34 8.91
N ARG A 303 9.30 4.76 8.84
CA ARG A 303 8.04 5.49 8.68
C ARG A 303 7.56 6.21 9.94
N ASP A 304 8.14 5.89 11.10
CA ASP A 304 7.73 6.48 12.36
C ASP A 304 8.23 7.92 12.49
N GLU A 305 7.34 8.85 12.80
CA GLU A 305 7.71 10.26 13.03
C GLU A 305 8.74 10.42 14.15
N VAL A 306 8.70 9.54 15.15
CA VAL A 306 9.66 9.54 16.25
C VAL A 306 11.08 9.23 15.79
N PHE A 307 11.26 8.55 14.67
CA PHE A 307 12.55 8.28 14.05
C PHE A 307 13.31 9.59 13.78
N GLU A 308 12.66 10.58 13.21
CA GLU A 308 13.27 11.90 12.93
C GLU A 308 13.82 12.56 14.18
N ARG A 309 13.15 12.38 15.32
CA ARG A 309 13.57 12.98 16.60
C ARG A 309 14.80 12.32 17.21
N VAL A 310 15.02 11.04 16.94
CA VAL A 310 16.10 10.26 17.60
C VAL A 310 17.26 9.91 16.67
N LYS A 311 17.11 10.02 15.34
CA LYS A 311 18.13 9.60 14.36
C LYS A 311 19.51 10.18 14.62
N ASP A 312 19.61 11.43 15.05
CA ASP A 312 20.89 12.10 15.32
C ASP A 312 21.60 11.55 16.56
N ASN A 313 20.85 10.99 17.50
CA ASN A 313 21.33 10.38 18.74
C ASN A 313 21.52 8.86 18.64
N THR A 314 21.24 8.28 17.49
CA THR A 314 21.34 6.85 17.24
C THR A 314 22.26 6.54 16.05
N LYS A 315 22.88 5.37 16.05
CA LYS A 315 23.47 4.75 14.88
C LYS A 315 22.41 3.86 14.25
N ILE A 316 21.96 4.23 13.07
CA ILE A 316 20.98 3.47 12.32
C ILE A 316 21.69 2.40 11.49
N VAL A 317 21.20 1.18 11.57
CA VAL A 317 21.59 0.05 10.73
C VAL A 317 20.34 -0.43 10.02
N GLN A 318 20.37 -0.36 8.70
CA GLN A 318 19.30 -0.88 7.85
C GLN A 318 19.26 -2.41 7.98
N LEU A 319 18.09 -2.97 8.31
CA LEU A 319 17.90 -4.41 8.29
C LEU A 319 17.63 -4.91 6.87
N PRO A 320 17.98 -6.16 6.55
CA PRO A 320 17.61 -6.76 5.28
C PRO A 320 16.09 -6.70 5.09
N TYR A 321 15.66 -6.38 3.88
CA TYR A 321 14.26 -6.41 3.52
C TYR A 321 14.08 -6.96 2.11
N LEU A 322 12.89 -7.44 1.83
CA LEU A 322 12.58 -7.99 0.53
C LEU A 322 12.03 -6.91 -0.39
N PHE A 323 12.62 -6.80 -1.57
CA PHE A 323 11.93 -6.18 -2.68
C PHE A 323 10.99 -7.22 -3.28
N PHE A 324 9.78 -7.16 -2.82
CA PHE A 324 8.77 -8.09 -3.26
C PHE A 324 7.87 -7.48 -4.31
N THR A 325 7.46 -8.30 -5.24
CA THR A 325 6.91 -8.05 -6.54
C THR A 325 5.49 -7.55 -6.59
N ARG A 326 4.90 -7.23 -5.45
CA ARG A 326 3.52 -6.78 -5.46
C ARG A 326 3.49 -5.29 -5.27
N THR A 327 3.46 -4.55 -6.38
CA THR A 327 3.05 -3.16 -6.31
C THR A 327 1.58 -3.15 -5.85
N SER A 328 1.35 -2.62 -4.66
CA SER A 328 0.04 -2.11 -4.31
C SER A 328 -0.21 -0.91 -5.22
N GLY A 329 -1.10 -1.06 -6.17
CA GLY A 329 -1.42 -0.03 -7.12
C GLY A 329 -0.59 -0.10 -8.41
N SER A 330 -1.27 -0.22 -9.48
CA SER A 330 -0.76 -0.08 -10.84
C SER A 330 -1.90 0.39 -11.74
N THR A 331 -1.57 0.83 -12.95
CA THR A 331 -2.58 1.35 -13.87
C THR A 331 -2.44 0.69 -15.23
N GLY A 332 -3.52 0.06 -15.70
CA GLY A 332 -3.57 -0.63 -16.99
C GLY A 332 -4.44 0.09 -18.00
N VAL A 333 -4.04 0.04 -19.28
CA VAL A 333 -4.81 0.54 -20.41
C VAL A 333 -5.53 -0.63 -21.08
N ASN A 334 -6.81 -0.45 -21.42
CA ASN A 334 -7.62 -1.48 -22.07
C ASN A 334 -7.09 -1.77 -23.49
N LYS A 335 -6.74 -3.04 -23.76
CA LYS A 335 -6.18 -3.44 -25.06
C LYS A 335 -7.13 -3.29 -26.24
N ILE A 336 -8.45 -3.28 -26.01
CA ILE A 336 -9.48 -3.12 -27.05
C ILE A 336 -10.00 -1.69 -27.14
N SER A 337 -9.54 -0.76 -26.27
CA SER A 337 -9.93 0.65 -26.35
C SER A 337 -9.56 1.23 -27.73
N LYS A 338 -10.45 2.05 -28.29
CA LYS A 338 -10.17 2.84 -29.50
C LYS A 338 -9.33 4.09 -29.19
N LYS A 339 -9.17 4.43 -27.89
CA LYS A 339 -8.46 5.63 -27.39
C LYS A 339 -7.17 5.26 -26.66
N LYS A 340 -6.49 4.19 -27.07
CA LYS A 340 -5.26 3.69 -26.41
C LYS A 340 -4.15 4.72 -26.38
N ASN A 341 -3.96 5.43 -27.49
CA ASN A 341 -2.90 6.43 -27.62
C ASN A 341 -3.16 7.63 -26.71
N GLU A 342 -4.39 8.11 -26.69
CA GLU A 342 -4.82 9.21 -25.82
C GLU A 342 -4.72 8.80 -24.34
N ALA A 343 -5.10 7.58 -24.00
CA ALA A 343 -4.97 7.03 -22.66
C ALA A 343 -3.50 6.96 -22.22
N LEU A 344 -2.60 6.47 -23.08
CA LEU A 344 -1.17 6.41 -22.80
C LEU A 344 -0.57 7.83 -22.71
N GLN A 345 -0.99 8.75 -23.54
CA GLN A 345 -0.56 10.14 -23.48
C GLN A 345 -1.00 10.82 -22.19
N LEU A 346 -2.27 10.64 -21.76
CA LEU A 346 -2.76 11.13 -20.48
C LEU A 346 -1.92 10.59 -19.32
N LEU A 347 -1.69 9.28 -19.28
CA LEU A 347 -0.89 8.66 -18.23
C LEU A 347 0.55 9.18 -18.24
N SER A 348 1.17 9.31 -19.42
CA SER A 348 2.51 9.89 -19.51
C SER A 348 2.55 11.31 -18.95
N LEU A 349 1.57 12.15 -19.22
CA LEU A 349 1.47 13.51 -18.65
C LEU A 349 1.36 13.47 -17.12
N LEU A 350 0.48 12.63 -16.59
CA LEU A 350 0.25 12.53 -15.14
C LEU A 350 1.48 12.01 -14.38
N TYR A 351 2.25 11.12 -14.99
CA TYR A 351 3.43 10.51 -14.35
C TYR A 351 4.73 11.29 -14.57
N THR A 352 4.76 12.27 -15.46
CA THR A 352 6.01 12.95 -15.84
C THR A 352 5.93 14.47 -15.91
N ASP A 353 4.79 15.07 -15.59
CA ASP A 353 4.60 16.52 -15.61
C ASP A 353 3.77 17.00 -14.42
N SER A 354 4.43 17.74 -13.52
CA SER A 354 3.82 18.25 -12.29
C SER A 354 2.59 19.13 -12.52
N LYS A 355 2.50 19.79 -13.66
CA LYS A 355 1.33 20.62 -14.02
C LYS A 355 0.05 19.79 -14.05
N TYR A 356 0.07 18.65 -14.78
CA TYR A 356 -1.11 17.80 -14.92
C TYR A 356 -1.36 16.94 -13.66
N ALA A 357 -0.29 16.44 -13.04
CA ALA A 357 -0.38 15.68 -11.80
C ALA A 357 -1.07 16.51 -10.71
N ASN A 358 -0.63 17.75 -10.48
CA ASN A 358 -1.21 18.62 -9.46
C ASN A 358 -2.64 19.08 -9.81
N LEU A 359 -2.97 19.26 -11.09
CA LEU A 359 -4.35 19.55 -11.49
C LEU A 359 -5.29 18.40 -11.15
N LEU A 360 -4.83 17.17 -11.31
CA LEU A 360 -5.63 15.99 -10.95
C LEU A 360 -5.81 15.87 -9.44
N ILE A 361 -4.71 15.99 -8.69
CA ILE A 361 -4.71 15.73 -7.23
C ILE A 361 -5.25 16.91 -6.44
N HIS A 362 -4.77 18.11 -6.71
CA HIS A 362 -5.10 19.31 -5.92
C HIS A 362 -6.12 20.22 -6.61
N GLY A 363 -6.35 20.05 -7.93
CA GLY A 363 -7.18 20.95 -8.70
C GLY A 363 -6.43 22.22 -9.10
N LYS A 364 -7.05 23.40 -8.96
CA LYS A 364 -6.50 24.67 -9.43
C LYS A 364 -5.98 25.52 -8.27
N LYS A 365 -4.68 25.83 -8.28
CA LYS A 365 -4.04 26.74 -7.31
C LYS A 365 -4.83 28.07 -7.21
N GLY A 366 -5.10 28.50 -5.98
CA GLY A 366 -5.88 29.70 -5.66
C GLY A 366 -7.40 29.53 -5.79
N LYS A 367 -7.88 28.30 -6.12
CA LYS A 367 -9.33 27.95 -6.14
C LYS A 367 -9.64 26.75 -5.27
N THR A 368 -8.85 25.71 -5.32
CA THR A 368 -9.05 24.46 -4.60
C THR A 368 -7.94 24.19 -3.60
N TYR A 369 -6.77 24.77 -3.82
CA TYR A 369 -5.64 24.69 -2.91
C TYR A 369 -4.76 25.93 -3.00
N GLN A 370 -3.93 26.12 -1.98
CA GLN A 370 -2.88 27.13 -1.90
C GLN A 370 -1.52 26.49 -1.61
N LEU A 371 -0.43 27.15 -2.01
CA LEU A 371 0.94 26.71 -1.70
C LEU A 371 1.56 27.62 -0.66
N LYS A 372 2.13 27.02 0.39
CA LYS A 372 2.90 27.71 1.41
C LYS A 372 4.17 26.91 1.70
N ASN A 373 5.33 27.52 1.57
CA ASN A 373 6.63 26.88 1.78
C ASN A 373 6.86 25.59 0.96
N GLY A 374 6.23 25.46 -0.20
CA GLY A 374 6.35 24.26 -1.05
C GLY A 374 5.31 23.16 -0.78
N TYR A 375 4.50 23.32 0.27
CA TYR A 375 3.42 22.40 0.63
C TYR A 375 2.07 22.86 0.14
N ALA A 376 1.20 21.90 -0.19
CA ALA A 376 -0.19 22.17 -0.52
C ALA A 376 -1.06 22.23 0.75
N TYR A 377 -2.03 23.13 0.74
CA TYR A 377 -3.05 23.29 1.78
C TYR A 377 -4.39 23.51 1.10
N ASP A 378 -5.50 23.16 1.73
CA ASP A 378 -6.80 23.58 1.25
C ASP A 378 -6.94 25.12 1.32
N MET A 379 -8.08 25.65 0.88
CA MET A 379 -8.27 27.11 0.86
C MET A 379 -8.48 27.71 2.26
N GLU A 380 -8.83 26.90 3.25
CA GLU A 380 -8.91 27.27 4.66
C GLU A 380 -7.55 27.18 5.39
N GLY A 381 -6.53 26.61 4.74
CA GLY A 381 -5.20 26.45 5.30
C GLY A 381 -5.01 25.15 6.09
N ASN A 382 -5.92 24.20 5.93
CA ASN A 382 -5.78 22.88 6.55
C ASN A 382 -4.93 21.96 5.68
N VAL A 383 -4.24 21.04 6.32
CA VAL A 383 -3.59 19.92 5.67
C VAL A 383 -4.63 18.85 5.39
N LYS A 384 -4.60 18.27 4.21
CA LYS A 384 -5.37 17.08 3.89
C LYS A 384 -4.44 15.89 3.84
N SER A 385 -4.60 14.97 4.78
CA SER A 385 -3.89 13.70 4.78
C SER A 385 -4.70 12.65 4.01
N GLU A 386 -4.61 12.62 2.69
CA GLU A 386 -5.24 11.56 1.91
C GLU A 386 -4.20 10.88 1.02
N TYR A 387 -3.90 9.63 1.34
CA TYR A 387 -2.92 8.75 0.67
C TYR A 387 -3.27 8.37 -0.78
N ALA A 388 -4.28 8.99 -1.34
CA ALA A 388 -4.85 8.68 -2.63
C ALA A 388 -3.96 8.94 -3.85
N GLU A 389 -2.98 9.77 -3.68
CA GLU A 389 -2.25 10.41 -4.78
C GLU A 389 -1.35 9.46 -5.54
N THR A 390 -0.67 8.57 -4.82
CA THR A 390 0.35 7.68 -5.37
C THR A 390 -0.19 6.57 -6.24
N PHE A 391 -1.45 6.20 -6.05
CA PHE A 391 -2.08 5.16 -6.84
C PHE A 391 -2.48 5.61 -8.24
N ILE A 392 -2.64 6.91 -8.45
CA ILE A 392 -3.11 7.47 -9.72
C ILE A 392 -1.98 8.06 -10.53
N THR A 393 -1.14 8.87 -9.90
CA THR A 393 -0.03 9.54 -10.57
C THR A 393 1.30 8.83 -10.36
N GLY A 394 1.40 8.03 -9.33
CA GLY A 394 2.50 7.11 -9.07
C GLY A 394 3.84 7.70 -8.71
N ILE A 395 4.04 9.03 -8.76
CA ILE A 395 5.35 9.64 -8.57
C ILE A 395 5.25 10.89 -7.70
N TYR A 396 5.81 10.77 -6.49
CA TYR A 396 5.83 11.85 -5.53
C TYR A 396 6.56 13.12 -6.01
N ASP A 397 7.59 12.97 -6.84
CA ASP A 397 8.40 14.11 -7.27
C ASP A 397 7.65 15.12 -8.15
N TYR A 398 6.50 14.71 -8.70
CA TYR A 398 5.67 15.56 -9.57
C TYR A 398 4.43 16.15 -8.88
N ILE A 399 4.19 15.81 -7.58
CA ILE A 399 3.01 16.26 -6.84
C ILE A 399 3.48 17.12 -5.67
N TYR A 400 2.86 18.28 -5.45
CA TYR A 400 3.13 19.07 -4.25
C TYR A 400 2.72 18.28 -3.00
N PRO A 401 3.60 18.10 -2.01
CA PRO A 401 3.26 17.41 -0.78
C PRO A 401 2.26 18.20 0.05
N TRP A 402 1.40 17.52 0.78
CA TRP A 402 0.85 18.03 2.01
C TRP A 402 1.95 18.03 3.07
N GLU A 403 1.94 18.96 4.03
CA GLU A 403 3.02 19.07 5.03
C GLU A 403 3.25 17.75 5.80
N GLU A 404 2.17 17.03 6.13
CA GLU A 404 2.24 15.74 6.81
C GLU A 404 2.81 14.60 5.94
N GLU A 405 2.88 14.79 4.63
CA GLU A 405 3.39 13.78 3.70
C GLU A 405 4.89 13.85 3.44
N GLU A 406 5.58 14.88 3.90
CA GLU A 406 7.02 15.04 3.64
C GLU A 406 7.79 13.82 4.16
N PHE A 407 7.46 13.37 5.35
CA PHE A 407 8.10 12.24 5.98
C PHE A 407 7.88 10.92 5.20
N PRO A 408 6.64 10.47 4.88
CA PRO A 408 6.40 9.32 4.04
C PRO A 408 7.10 9.39 2.68
N ARG A 409 7.10 10.56 2.03
CA ARG A 409 7.77 10.76 0.73
C ARG A 409 9.28 10.59 0.80
N ASN A 410 9.91 11.13 1.84
CA ASN A 410 11.35 10.98 2.06
C ASN A 410 11.70 9.51 2.30
N ARG A 411 10.87 8.76 3.03
CA ARG A 411 11.05 7.31 3.25
C ARG A 411 10.90 6.52 1.96
N ALA A 412 9.93 6.86 1.11
CA ALA A 412 9.79 6.24 -0.19
C ALA A 412 11.03 6.46 -1.08
N LYS A 413 11.62 7.67 -1.06
CA LYS A 413 12.85 7.97 -1.78
C LYS A 413 14.05 7.19 -1.24
N GLU A 414 14.21 7.09 0.08
CA GLU A 414 15.24 6.26 0.70
C GLU A 414 15.10 4.81 0.31
N LYS A 415 13.90 4.24 0.37
CA LYS A 415 13.62 2.87 -0.08
C LYS A 415 14.00 2.68 -1.55
N MET A 416 13.67 3.64 -2.41
CA MET A 416 14.08 3.60 -3.82
C MET A 416 15.60 3.64 -3.98
N SER A 417 16.34 4.37 -3.13
CA SER A 417 17.80 4.42 -3.17
C SER A 417 18.48 3.09 -2.84
N LEU A 418 17.77 2.20 -2.14
CA LEU A 418 18.27 0.87 -1.80
C LEU A 418 18.08 -0.15 -2.93
N LEU A 419 17.35 0.22 -4.00
CA LEU A 419 17.16 -0.63 -5.17
C LEU A 419 18.52 -1.02 -5.79
N GLY A 420 18.85 -2.31 -5.73
CA GLY A 420 20.12 -2.84 -6.25
C GLY A 420 21.25 -2.92 -5.26
N THR A 421 21.07 -2.50 -4.01
CA THR A 421 22.04 -2.72 -2.93
C THR A 421 21.88 -4.14 -2.35
N PRO A 422 22.89 -4.66 -1.62
CA PRO A 422 22.79 -5.95 -0.93
C PRO A 422 21.67 -6.02 0.13
N ALA A 423 21.25 -4.87 0.68
CA ALA A 423 20.14 -4.81 1.64
C ALA A 423 18.79 -5.19 1.02
N MET A 424 18.67 -5.15 -0.31
CA MET A 424 17.47 -5.50 -1.03
C MET A 424 17.59 -6.88 -1.68
N GLN A 425 16.84 -7.86 -1.19
CA GLN A 425 16.80 -9.20 -1.74
C GLN A 425 15.68 -9.32 -2.80
N LYS A 426 16.00 -9.91 -3.93
CA LYS A 426 15.07 -10.16 -5.03
C LYS A 426 14.61 -11.61 -5.02
N SER A 427 13.29 -11.82 -5.06
CA SER A 427 12.72 -13.16 -5.19
C SER A 427 12.92 -13.75 -6.59
N ILE A 428 13.24 -15.05 -6.66
CA ILE A 428 13.21 -15.81 -7.93
C ILE A 428 11.80 -15.94 -8.50
N LEU A 429 10.78 -15.68 -7.67
CA LEU A 429 9.36 -15.74 -8.05
C LEU A 429 8.84 -14.43 -8.63
N MET A 430 9.73 -13.52 -9.04
CA MET A 430 9.34 -12.30 -9.75
C MET A 430 8.50 -12.64 -10.98
N GLY A 431 7.23 -12.16 -11.01
CA GLY A 431 6.28 -12.47 -12.07
C GLY A 431 5.46 -13.76 -11.86
N PHE A 432 5.75 -14.54 -10.81
CA PHE A 432 4.85 -15.63 -10.40
C PHE A 432 3.57 -15.05 -9.80
N VAL A 433 2.45 -15.66 -10.14
CA VAL A 433 1.14 -15.29 -9.62
C VAL A 433 0.40 -16.54 -9.18
N PRO A 434 0.17 -16.67 -7.88
CA PRO A 434 -0.63 -17.77 -7.37
C PRO A 434 -2.07 -17.67 -7.88
N ASP A 435 -2.66 -18.82 -8.20
CA ASP A 435 -4.08 -18.97 -8.36
C ASP A 435 -4.65 -19.65 -7.11
N LEU A 436 -5.24 -18.87 -6.25
CA LEU A 436 -5.85 -19.33 -5.00
C LEU A 436 -7.38 -19.23 -5.04
N THR A 437 -7.98 -19.15 -6.22
CA THR A 437 -9.44 -19.00 -6.41
C THR A 437 -10.25 -20.08 -5.66
N ASN A 438 -9.71 -21.27 -5.54
CA ASN A 438 -10.36 -22.38 -4.79
C ASN A 438 -10.30 -22.22 -3.27
N PHE A 439 -9.58 -21.20 -2.78
CA PHE A 439 -9.37 -20.94 -1.36
C PHE A 439 -9.94 -19.57 -0.93
N ASP A 440 -10.52 -18.79 -1.85
CA ASP A 440 -10.94 -17.41 -1.60
C ASP A 440 -11.78 -17.24 -0.33
N ASP A 441 -12.75 -18.16 -0.09
CA ASP A 441 -13.62 -18.10 1.10
C ASP A 441 -12.93 -18.53 2.41
N LYS A 442 -11.75 -19.15 2.30
CA LYS A 442 -11.00 -19.72 3.43
C LYS A 442 -9.76 -18.92 3.79
N MET A 443 -9.36 -17.99 2.95
CA MET A 443 -8.14 -17.20 3.11
C MET A 443 -8.18 -16.30 4.36
N ILE A 444 -9.35 -15.76 4.69
CA ILE A 444 -9.55 -14.95 5.91
C ILE A 444 -9.27 -15.81 7.15
N ASN A 445 -9.77 -17.05 7.19
CA ASN A 445 -9.53 -17.98 8.29
C ASN A 445 -8.04 -18.35 8.43
N LEU A 446 -7.30 -18.44 7.34
CA LEU A 446 -5.86 -18.72 7.38
C LEU A 446 -5.08 -17.59 8.02
N TYR A 447 -5.39 -16.35 7.67
CA TYR A 447 -4.79 -15.18 8.28
C TYR A 447 -5.13 -15.10 9.78
N GLU A 448 -6.40 -15.29 10.17
CA GLU A 448 -6.84 -15.28 11.56
C GLU A 448 -6.18 -16.41 12.39
N VAL A 449 -5.96 -17.57 11.81
CA VAL A 449 -5.26 -18.67 12.49
C VAL A 449 -3.79 -18.32 12.68
N ALA A 450 -3.12 -17.83 11.63
CA ALA A 450 -1.71 -17.50 11.68
C ALA A 450 -1.42 -16.34 12.63
N SER A 451 -2.23 -15.27 12.61
CA SER A 451 -2.04 -14.08 13.45
C SER A 451 -2.07 -14.38 14.97
N LYS A 452 -2.78 -15.44 15.39
CA LYS A 452 -2.79 -15.88 16.80
C LYS A 452 -1.41 -16.33 17.29
N TYR A 453 -0.52 -16.72 16.38
CA TYR A 453 0.77 -17.30 16.71
C TYR A 453 1.96 -16.40 16.34
N GLU A 454 1.73 -15.24 15.74
CA GLU A 454 2.80 -14.32 15.36
C GLU A 454 3.63 -13.83 16.54
N GLU A 455 3.02 -13.80 17.75
CA GLU A 455 3.65 -13.33 18.98
C GLU A 455 3.88 -14.47 20.01
N ILE A 456 4.07 -15.71 19.56
CA ILE A 456 4.32 -16.85 20.48
C ILE A 456 5.56 -16.65 21.36
N TRP A 457 6.52 -15.85 20.91
CA TRP A 457 7.70 -15.49 21.66
C TRP A 457 7.42 -14.74 22.99
N GLN A 458 6.22 -14.17 23.15
CA GLN A 458 5.77 -13.55 24.41
C GLN A 458 5.16 -14.58 25.39
N LYS A 459 4.85 -15.79 24.93
CA LYS A 459 4.21 -16.80 25.78
C LYS A 459 5.19 -17.33 26.81
N LYS A 460 4.69 -17.66 28.02
CA LYS A 460 5.51 -18.24 29.10
C LYS A 460 6.09 -19.58 28.71
N ASP A 461 5.30 -20.43 28.07
CA ASP A 461 5.71 -21.74 27.55
C ASP A 461 5.79 -21.66 26.04
N PHE A 462 6.97 -21.32 25.54
CA PHE A 462 7.23 -21.14 24.11
C PHE A 462 7.08 -22.46 23.35
N ASP A 463 7.61 -23.57 23.91
CA ASP A 463 7.61 -24.85 23.21
C ASP A 463 6.19 -25.39 23.01
N SER A 464 5.34 -25.25 24.03
CA SER A 464 3.93 -25.59 23.95
C SER A 464 3.21 -24.70 22.91
N ALA A 465 3.45 -23.40 22.93
CA ALA A 465 2.85 -22.46 21.98
C ALA A 465 3.32 -22.74 20.53
N LEU A 466 4.58 -23.08 20.34
CA LEU A 466 5.13 -23.47 19.04
C LEU A 466 4.49 -24.77 18.53
N ALA A 467 4.34 -25.79 19.41
CA ALA A 467 3.68 -27.03 19.05
C ALA A 467 2.21 -26.82 18.64
N ASP A 468 1.50 -25.94 19.35
CA ASP A 468 0.12 -25.56 18.99
C ASP A 468 0.07 -24.81 17.65
N ALA A 469 1.03 -23.92 17.36
CA ALA A 469 1.14 -23.23 16.10
C ALA A 469 1.37 -24.18 14.93
N VAL A 470 2.31 -25.11 15.06
CA VAL A 470 2.58 -26.16 14.06
C VAL A 470 1.34 -27.03 13.84
N LYS A 471 0.68 -27.45 14.93
CA LYS A 471 -0.56 -28.23 14.85
C LYS A 471 -1.67 -27.46 14.12
N ALA A 472 -1.82 -26.18 14.40
CA ALA A 472 -2.80 -25.31 13.73
C ALA A 472 -2.51 -25.17 12.23
N CYS A 473 -1.25 -24.96 11.83
CA CYS A 473 -0.83 -24.93 10.44
C CYS A 473 -1.18 -26.24 9.72
N ASN A 474 -0.85 -27.39 10.32
CA ASN A 474 -1.07 -28.69 9.71
C ASN A 474 -2.54 -29.14 9.68
N ALA A 475 -3.36 -28.70 10.62
CA ALA A 475 -4.79 -29.02 10.70
C ALA A 475 -5.66 -28.09 9.84
N SER A 476 -5.14 -26.95 9.41
CA SER A 476 -5.88 -25.93 8.67
C SER A 476 -5.79 -26.11 7.16
N GLU A 477 -6.52 -25.28 6.44
CA GLU A 477 -6.38 -25.16 4.98
C GLU A 477 -4.97 -24.67 4.58
N SER A 478 -4.14 -24.17 5.52
CA SER A 478 -2.75 -23.74 5.27
C SER A 478 -1.92 -24.82 4.58
N LYS A 479 -2.04 -26.08 5.01
CA LYS A 479 -1.31 -27.17 4.37
C LYS A 479 -1.76 -27.44 2.93
N LYS A 480 -3.03 -27.23 2.64
CA LYS A 480 -3.55 -27.34 1.27
C LYS A 480 -3.06 -26.18 0.39
N VAL A 481 -3.05 -24.95 0.94
CA VAL A 481 -2.50 -23.78 0.25
C VAL A 481 -0.99 -23.96 0.01
N GLU A 482 -0.23 -24.40 0.99
CA GLU A 482 1.19 -24.72 0.85
C GLU A 482 1.45 -25.71 -0.31
N ASN A 483 0.70 -26.83 -0.34
CA ASN A 483 0.83 -27.85 -1.37
C ASN A 483 0.45 -27.31 -2.76
N GLU A 484 -0.63 -26.55 -2.85
CA GLU A 484 -1.08 -25.94 -4.11
C GLU A 484 -0.06 -24.93 -4.64
N LEU A 485 0.44 -24.04 -3.78
CA LEU A 485 1.47 -23.05 -4.15
C LEU A 485 2.76 -23.75 -4.62
N ASN A 486 3.26 -24.76 -3.90
CA ASN A 486 4.42 -25.52 -4.31
C ASN A 486 4.22 -26.19 -5.68
N SER A 487 3.03 -26.73 -5.94
CA SER A 487 2.67 -27.31 -7.25
C SER A 487 2.68 -26.26 -8.36
N GLN A 488 2.08 -25.10 -8.10
CA GLN A 488 1.99 -24.02 -9.09
C GLN A 488 3.39 -23.42 -9.38
N ILE A 489 4.21 -23.20 -8.35
CA ILE A 489 5.59 -22.71 -8.49
C ILE A 489 6.42 -23.70 -9.33
N SER A 490 6.33 -24.98 -9.03
CA SER A 490 7.03 -26.02 -9.79
C SER A 490 6.64 -25.98 -11.28
N LYS A 491 5.34 -25.91 -11.58
CA LYS A 491 4.84 -25.79 -12.97
C LYS A 491 5.25 -24.48 -13.63
N TRP A 492 5.32 -23.39 -12.88
CA TRP A 492 5.71 -22.09 -13.41
C TRP A 492 7.20 -22.05 -13.77
N ARG A 493 8.06 -22.67 -12.94
CA ARG A 493 9.52 -22.75 -13.17
C ARG A 493 9.92 -23.70 -14.29
N SER A 494 9.07 -24.66 -14.63
CA SER A 494 9.33 -25.62 -15.72
C SER A 494 9.00 -25.07 -17.13
N LYS A 495 8.46 -23.86 -17.21
CA LYS A 495 8.18 -23.12 -18.45
C LYS A 495 9.35 -22.21 -18.84
#